data_2ac51010a17ebdb77e6ccba24982ddaa
#
_entry.id   2ac51010a17ebdb77e6ccba24982ddaa
#
_cell.length_a   1.000
_cell.length_b   1.000
_cell.length_c   1.000
_cell.angle_alpha   90.00
_cell.angle_beta   90.00
_cell.angle_gamma   90.00
#
_symmetry.space_group_name_H-M   'P 1'
#
loop_
_entity.id
_entity.type
_entity.pdbx_description
1 polymer ?
#
loop_
_entity_poly.entity_id
_entity_poly.type
_entity_poly.pdbx_seq_one_letter_code
_entity_poly.pdbx_strand_id
1 'polypeptide(L)'
;MKKLSHILAIVALCCFAGEVSAQQGNYVLGLEGWGGYTSNGTVPFWLRSNQYGSVPLDGASLSLVGFARKDYVPGKEKLFDWGASFEGRANLGQGSNLTLIEGYGKVRLGIFELRAGRSKKITGLCDTTLSSGSWSISGTSLGIPEVELSVRDFW
;
A
#
# COMPACT_ATOMS: atom_id res chain seq x y z
N MET A 1 -23.95 -33.10 -7.94
CA MET A 1 -22.62 -32.96 -8.58
C MET A 1 -22.41 -31.58 -9.22
N LYS A 2 -23.35 -31.02 -9.98
CA LYS A 2 -23.19 -29.67 -10.61
C LYS A 2 -22.95 -28.50 -9.61
N LYS A 3 -23.58 -28.51 -8.42
CA LYS A 3 -23.37 -27.48 -7.40
C LYS A 3 -21.96 -27.46 -6.80
N LEU A 4 -21.34 -28.63 -6.66
CA LEU A 4 -19.98 -28.77 -6.13
C LEU A 4 -18.93 -28.22 -7.11
N SER A 5 -19.17 -28.42 -8.42
CA SER A 5 -18.32 -27.87 -9.49
C SER A 5 -18.34 -26.34 -9.53
N HIS A 6 -19.48 -25.72 -9.26
CA HIS A 6 -19.58 -24.26 -9.22
C HIS A 6 -18.91 -23.65 -7.98
N ILE A 7 -19.00 -24.33 -6.83
CA ILE A 7 -18.31 -23.93 -5.60
C ILE A 7 -16.79 -24.03 -5.80
N LEU A 8 -16.32 -25.10 -6.42
CA LEU A 8 -14.89 -25.27 -6.72
C LEU A 8 -14.36 -24.21 -7.71
N ALA A 9 -15.16 -23.85 -8.71
CA ALA A 9 -14.82 -22.80 -9.67
C ALA A 9 -14.79 -21.40 -9.01
N ILE A 10 -15.68 -21.12 -8.07
CA ILE A 10 -15.71 -19.86 -7.32
C ILE A 10 -14.52 -19.78 -6.37
N VAL A 11 -14.18 -20.87 -5.69
CA VAL A 11 -12.99 -20.93 -4.81
C VAL A 11 -11.70 -20.78 -5.63
N ALA A 12 -11.61 -21.37 -6.82
CA ALA A 12 -10.47 -21.20 -7.71
C ALA A 12 -10.35 -19.77 -8.25
N LEU A 13 -11.47 -19.08 -8.50
CA LEU A 13 -11.48 -17.69 -8.95
C LEU A 13 -11.08 -16.71 -7.83
N CYS A 14 -11.31 -17.05 -6.57
CA CYS A 14 -10.91 -16.25 -5.42
C CYS A 14 -9.39 -16.31 -5.11
N CYS A 15 -8.63 -17.21 -5.74
CA CYS A 15 -7.19 -17.36 -5.53
C CYS A 15 -6.34 -16.62 -6.56
N PHE A 16 -6.92 -15.86 -7.48
CA PHE A 16 -6.17 -15.02 -8.40
C PHE A 16 -5.87 -13.64 -7.75
N ALA A 17 -4.87 -13.60 -6.87
CA ALA A 17 -4.11 -12.39 -6.65
C ALA A 17 -3.15 -12.25 -7.83
N GLY A 18 -3.55 -11.55 -8.87
CA GLY A 18 -2.70 -11.24 -10.01
C GLY A 18 -1.94 -9.96 -9.72
N GLU A 19 -0.64 -10.04 -9.52
CA GLU A 19 0.23 -8.87 -9.49
C GLU A 19 0.84 -8.68 -10.87
N VAL A 20 0.63 -7.51 -11.45
CA VAL A 20 1.36 -7.07 -12.63
C VAL A 20 2.22 -5.89 -12.19
N SER A 21 3.52 -6.10 -12.09
CA SER A 21 4.48 -5.04 -11.81
C SER A 21 5.47 -4.88 -12.96
N ALA A 22 5.75 -3.65 -13.34
CA ALA A 22 6.78 -3.31 -14.30
C ALA A 22 7.80 -2.40 -13.62
N GLN A 23 9.07 -2.79 -13.67
CA GLN A 23 10.17 -2.00 -13.15
C GLN A 23 11.10 -1.62 -14.30
N GLN A 24 11.25 -0.33 -14.53
CA GLN A 24 12.18 0.21 -15.51
C GLN A 24 13.05 1.30 -14.86
N GLY A 25 14.28 0.94 -14.52
CA GLY A 25 15.21 1.87 -13.87
C GLY A 25 14.72 2.29 -12.47
N ASN A 26 14.41 3.58 -12.33
CA ASN A 26 13.95 4.17 -11.07
C ASN A 26 12.42 4.33 -10.98
N TYR A 27 11.69 3.74 -11.91
CA TYR A 27 10.22 3.72 -11.92
C TYR A 27 9.71 2.33 -11.59
N VAL A 28 8.68 2.26 -10.75
CA VAL A 28 7.94 1.05 -10.43
C VAL A 28 6.46 1.36 -10.62
N LEU A 29 5.81 0.58 -11.44
CA LEU A 29 4.37 0.64 -11.68
C LEU A 29 3.78 -0.72 -11.38
N GLY A 30 2.63 -0.77 -10.74
CA GLY A 30 1.96 -2.05 -10.50
C GLY A 30 0.46 -1.90 -10.29
N LEU A 31 -0.21 -3.01 -10.51
CA LEU A 31 -1.63 -3.19 -10.29
C LEU A 31 -1.85 -4.52 -9.58
N GLU A 32 -2.61 -4.49 -8.49
CA GLU A 32 -2.94 -5.67 -7.69
C GLU A 32 -4.45 -5.82 -7.58
N GLY A 33 -4.95 -7.03 -7.78
CA GLY A 33 -6.35 -7.38 -7.60
C GLY A 33 -6.54 -8.24 -6.34
N TRP A 34 -7.47 -7.85 -5.49
CA TRP A 34 -7.82 -8.59 -4.27
C TRP A 34 -9.31 -8.89 -4.25
N GLY A 35 -9.66 -10.15 -3.96
CA GLY A 35 -11.03 -10.58 -3.76
C GLY A 35 -11.18 -11.28 -2.41
N GLY A 36 -12.24 -10.94 -1.66
CA GLY A 36 -12.52 -11.57 -0.38
C GLY A 36 -14.01 -11.80 -0.16
N TYR A 37 -14.32 -12.92 0.48
CA TYR A 37 -15.67 -13.22 0.95
C TYR A 37 -15.59 -13.80 2.35
N THR A 38 -16.43 -13.30 3.25
CA THR A 38 -16.57 -13.84 4.60
C THR A 38 -18.04 -14.15 4.88
N SER A 39 -18.32 -15.33 5.45
CA SER A 39 -19.68 -15.79 5.75
C SER A 39 -20.37 -14.97 6.83
N ASN A 40 -19.61 -14.30 7.71
CA ASN A 40 -20.14 -13.55 8.86
C ASN A 40 -20.36 -12.05 8.56
N GLY A 41 -20.26 -11.63 7.29
CA GLY A 41 -20.50 -10.24 6.91
C GLY A 41 -19.40 -9.25 7.35
N THR A 42 -18.35 -9.70 8.05
CA THR A 42 -17.23 -8.85 8.50
C THR A 42 -15.89 -9.47 8.15
N VAL A 43 -14.96 -8.64 7.70
CA VAL A 43 -13.60 -9.07 7.40
C VAL A 43 -12.80 -9.24 8.70
N PRO A 44 -12.19 -10.42 8.96
CA PRO A 44 -11.39 -10.66 10.14
C PRO A 44 -10.23 -9.67 10.30
N PHE A 45 -9.86 -9.39 11.55
CA PHE A 45 -8.83 -8.41 11.86
C PHE A 45 -7.48 -8.70 11.15
N TRP A 46 -7.04 -9.93 11.11
CA TRP A 46 -5.75 -10.31 10.50
C TRP A 46 -5.69 -10.06 8.99
N LEU A 47 -6.81 -10.06 8.28
CA LEU A 47 -6.86 -9.69 6.86
C LEU A 47 -6.81 -8.18 6.63
N ARG A 48 -7.02 -7.39 7.67
CA ARG A 48 -6.99 -5.92 7.67
C ARG A 48 -5.75 -5.34 8.35
N SER A 49 -5.05 -6.17 9.11
CA SER A 49 -3.84 -5.79 9.82
C SER A 49 -2.74 -5.38 8.84
N ASN A 50 -2.03 -4.30 9.12
CA ASN A 50 -0.96 -3.73 8.29
C ASN A 50 -1.38 -3.35 6.86
N GLN A 51 -2.67 -3.10 6.63
CA GLN A 51 -3.24 -2.68 5.35
C GLN A 51 -3.59 -1.19 5.30
N TYR A 52 -3.05 -0.41 6.25
CA TYR A 52 -3.22 1.05 6.33
C TYR A 52 -4.69 1.51 6.26
N GLY A 53 -5.62 0.74 6.84
CA GLY A 53 -7.04 1.07 6.85
C GLY A 53 -7.73 1.05 5.49
N SER A 54 -7.11 0.48 4.48
CA SER A 54 -7.61 0.50 3.11
C SER A 54 -8.56 -0.66 2.79
N VAL A 55 -8.55 -1.74 3.59
CA VAL A 55 -9.40 -2.90 3.40
C VAL A 55 -10.81 -2.63 3.96
N PRO A 56 -11.88 -2.89 3.19
CA PRO A 56 -13.26 -2.69 3.66
C PRO A 56 -13.59 -3.62 4.83
N LEU A 57 -14.56 -3.21 5.63
CA LEU A 57 -15.04 -3.97 6.79
C LEU A 57 -16.06 -5.04 6.39
N ASP A 58 -16.71 -4.86 5.24
CA ASP A 58 -17.81 -5.71 4.77
C ASP A 58 -17.33 -7.04 4.21
N GLY A 59 -18.15 -8.06 4.37
CA GLY A 59 -17.76 -9.46 4.17
C GLY A 59 -17.52 -9.90 2.73
N ALA A 60 -18.03 -9.16 1.73
CA ALA A 60 -17.78 -9.44 0.32
C ALA A 60 -17.21 -8.19 -0.34
N SER A 61 -15.99 -8.28 -0.84
CA SER A 61 -15.33 -7.14 -1.48
C SER A 61 -14.40 -7.57 -2.61
N LEU A 62 -14.37 -6.75 -3.65
CA LEU A 62 -13.36 -6.77 -4.68
C LEU A 62 -12.57 -5.45 -4.57
N SER A 63 -11.26 -5.54 -4.54
CA SER A 63 -10.38 -4.37 -4.43
C SER A 63 -9.38 -4.36 -5.55
N LEU A 64 -9.13 -3.19 -6.11
CA LEU A 64 -8.08 -2.94 -7.07
C LEU A 64 -7.10 -1.92 -6.46
N VAL A 65 -5.84 -2.30 -6.35
CA VAL A 65 -4.76 -1.44 -5.85
C VAL A 65 -3.87 -1.07 -7.02
N GLY A 66 -3.73 0.22 -7.26
CA GLY A 66 -2.80 0.75 -8.26
C GLY A 66 -1.70 1.55 -7.58
N PHE A 67 -0.45 1.34 -7.99
CA PHE A 67 0.67 2.09 -7.47
C PHE A 67 1.64 2.52 -8.56
N ALA A 68 2.21 3.69 -8.35
CA ALA A 68 3.25 4.28 -9.20
C ALA A 68 4.29 4.91 -8.29
N ARG A 69 5.55 4.53 -8.46
CA ARG A 69 6.67 5.07 -7.68
C ARG A 69 7.81 5.45 -8.59
N LYS A 70 8.34 6.62 -8.37
CA LYS A 70 9.62 7.07 -8.91
C LYS A 70 10.59 7.31 -7.76
N ASP A 71 11.71 6.64 -7.78
CA ASP A 71 12.79 6.86 -6.82
C ASP A 71 13.97 7.60 -7.44
N TYR A 72 14.94 7.97 -6.63
CA TYR A 72 16.19 8.58 -7.10
C TYR A 72 16.96 7.62 -7.99
N VAL A 73 17.74 8.17 -8.92
CA VAL A 73 18.56 7.35 -9.81
C VAL A 73 19.75 6.79 -9.02
N PRO A 74 19.88 5.46 -8.89
CA PRO A 74 20.99 4.86 -8.18
C PRO A 74 22.34 5.17 -8.87
N GLY A 75 23.37 5.39 -8.08
CA GLY A 75 24.74 5.57 -8.56
C GLY A 75 25.04 6.90 -9.27
N LYS A 76 24.11 7.83 -9.29
CA LYS A 76 24.33 9.21 -9.76
C LYS A 76 24.09 10.17 -8.62
N GLU A 77 25.14 10.69 -8.04
CA GLU A 77 25.08 11.81 -7.10
C GLU A 77 24.79 13.10 -7.86
N LYS A 78 23.50 13.31 -8.14
CA LYS A 78 23.05 14.57 -8.69
C LYS A 78 22.82 15.55 -7.55
N LEU A 79 23.24 16.79 -7.73
CA LEU A 79 22.97 17.88 -6.82
C LEU A 79 21.45 18.06 -6.61
N PHE A 80 20.67 17.83 -7.66
CA PHE A 80 19.21 17.88 -7.65
C PHE A 80 18.63 16.56 -8.19
N ASP A 81 17.75 15.94 -7.43
CA ASP A 81 16.96 14.79 -7.87
C ASP A 81 15.57 14.84 -7.20
N TRP A 82 14.59 14.17 -7.81
CA TRP A 82 13.25 14.14 -7.29
C TRP A 82 12.63 12.75 -7.38
N GLY A 83 11.74 12.47 -6.47
CA GLY A 83 10.96 11.25 -6.43
C GLY A 83 9.52 11.53 -6.07
N ALA A 84 8.65 10.60 -6.39
CA ALA A 84 7.24 10.66 -6.02
C ALA A 84 6.69 9.24 -5.88
N SER A 85 5.69 9.08 -5.03
CA SER A 85 4.94 7.83 -4.91
C SER A 85 3.46 8.13 -4.86
N PHE A 86 2.70 7.25 -5.48
CA PHE A 86 1.25 7.25 -5.45
C PHE A 86 0.77 5.81 -5.30
N GLU A 87 -0.13 5.56 -4.36
CA GLU A 87 -0.80 4.28 -4.21
C GLU A 87 -2.24 4.51 -3.77
N GLY A 88 -3.15 3.96 -4.54
CA GLY A 88 -4.58 4.05 -4.28
C GLY A 88 -5.26 2.70 -4.34
N ARG A 89 -6.30 2.51 -3.55
CA ARG A 89 -7.17 1.33 -3.53
C ARG A 89 -8.60 1.72 -3.83
N ALA A 90 -9.17 1.10 -4.84
CA ALA A 90 -10.59 1.15 -5.13
C ALA A 90 -11.25 -0.14 -4.62
N ASN A 91 -12.20 -0.01 -3.72
CA ASN A 91 -12.97 -1.12 -3.17
C ASN A 91 -14.37 -1.14 -3.78
N LEU A 92 -14.78 -2.29 -4.28
CA LEU A 92 -16.11 -2.56 -4.82
C LEU A 92 -16.78 -3.61 -3.92
N GLY A 93 -17.98 -3.33 -3.45
CA GLY A 93 -18.72 -4.19 -2.53
C GLY A 93 -19.93 -3.47 -1.95
N GLN A 94 -20.36 -3.83 -0.75
CA GLN A 94 -21.49 -3.18 -0.07
C GLN A 94 -21.22 -1.71 0.29
N GLY A 95 -19.94 -1.34 0.43
CA GLY A 95 -19.47 0.04 0.60
C GLY A 95 -18.36 0.35 -0.40
N SER A 96 -18.72 0.80 -1.61
CA SER A 96 -17.72 1.21 -2.61
C SER A 96 -17.01 2.47 -2.14
N ASN A 97 -15.68 2.42 -2.04
CA ASN A 97 -14.87 3.58 -1.68
C ASN A 97 -13.54 3.61 -2.44
N LEU A 98 -12.98 4.81 -2.52
CA LEU A 98 -11.63 5.05 -3.05
C LEU A 98 -10.77 5.58 -1.91
N THR A 99 -9.68 4.88 -1.62
CA THR A 99 -8.76 5.24 -0.54
C THR A 99 -7.38 5.52 -1.10
N LEU A 100 -6.86 6.73 -0.86
CA LEU A 100 -5.46 7.07 -1.13
C LEU A 100 -4.62 6.56 0.05
N ILE A 101 -3.84 5.49 -0.19
CA ILE A 101 -2.98 4.87 0.81
C ILE A 101 -1.69 5.67 0.97
N GLU A 102 -1.03 5.98 -0.17
CA GLU A 102 0.22 6.71 -0.21
C GLU A 102 0.16 7.76 -1.31
N GLY A 103 0.70 8.94 -1.03
CA GLY A 103 0.82 10.02 -2.00
C GLY A 103 1.80 11.05 -1.47
N TYR A 104 3.06 11.01 -1.92
CA TYR A 104 4.08 11.97 -1.54
C TYR A 104 4.97 12.36 -2.71
N GLY A 105 5.54 13.55 -2.58
CA GLY A 105 6.66 13.99 -3.39
C GLY A 105 7.91 14.17 -2.52
N LYS A 106 9.08 13.91 -3.06
CA LYS A 106 10.36 14.16 -2.41
C LYS A 106 11.34 14.82 -3.37
N VAL A 107 12.12 15.73 -2.85
CA VAL A 107 13.14 16.47 -3.60
C VAL A 107 14.44 16.45 -2.81
N ARG A 108 15.54 16.14 -3.48
CA ARG A 108 16.88 16.18 -2.91
C ARG A 108 17.63 17.36 -3.48
N LEU A 109 18.30 18.09 -2.60
CA LEU A 109 19.22 19.18 -2.94
C LEU A 109 20.53 18.99 -2.16
N GLY A 110 21.54 18.43 -2.81
CA GLY A 110 22.76 18.01 -2.14
C GLY A 110 22.48 16.97 -1.05
N ILE A 111 22.81 17.30 0.20
CA ILE A 111 22.61 16.44 1.38
C ILE A 111 21.20 16.54 1.96
N PHE A 112 20.43 17.58 1.61
CA PHE A 112 19.10 17.81 2.13
C PHE A 112 18.04 17.09 1.30
N GLU A 113 17.09 16.48 1.98
CA GLU A 113 15.89 15.89 1.37
C GLU A 113 14.65 16.53 2.01
N LEU A 114 13.78 17.09 1.17
CA LEU A 114 12.44 17.54 1.54
C LEU A 114 11.43 16.55 1.00
N ARG A 115 10.59 16.01 1.88
CA ARG A 115 9.48 15.12 1.55
C ARG A 115 8.19 15.76 2.02
N ALA A 116 7.15 15.73 1.19
CA ALA A 116 5.83 16.22 1.54
C ALA A 116 4.75 15.28 1.03
N GLY A 117 3.77 14.97 1.86
CA GLY A 117 2.64 14.13 1.53
C GLY A 117 2.37 13.04 2.56
N ARG A 118 1.59 12.05 2.16
CA ARG A 118 1.24 10.89 2.97
C ARG A 118 2.10 9.70 2.56
N SER A 119 2.80 9.08 3.50
CA SER A 119 3.62 7.89 3.25
C SER A 119 3.27 6.75 4.20
N LYS A 120 3.58 5.53 3.77
CA LYS A 120 3.53 4.32 4.60
C LYS A 120 4.74 4.29 5.53
N LYS A 121 4.78 5.20 6.49
CA LYS A 121 5.90 5.33 7.43
C LYS A 121 5.54 4.65 8.74
N ILE A 122 6.41 3.78 9.20
CA ILE A 122 6.36 3.24 10.54
C ILE A 122 7.09 4.19 11.45
N THR A 123 6.36 4.84 12.36
CA THR A 123 6.93 5.79 13.30
C THR A 123 7.04 5.14 14.67
N GLY A 124 8.26 5.01 15.18
CA GLY A 124 8.56 4.41 16.48
C GLY A 124 9.20 3.03 16.38
N LEU A 125 9.56 2.49 17.53
CA LEU A 125 10.20 1.19 17.65
C LEU A 125 9.13 0.09 17.56
N CYS A 126 9.17 -0.70 16.50
CA CYS A 126 8.42 -1.95 16.40
C CYS A 126 9.10 -2.91 15.44
N ASP A 127 8.90 -4.19 15.69
CA ASP A 127 9.25 -5.22 14.72
C ASP A 127 8.13 -5.30 13.67
N THR A 128 8.44 -5.00 12.43
CA THR A 128 7.48 -4.94 11.33
C THR A 128 6.95 -6.31 10.91
N THR A 129 7.61 -7.38 11.33
CA THR A 129 7.24 -8.76 11.02
C THR A 129 6.33 -9.37 12.08
N LEU A 130 6.44 -8.91 13.34
CA LEU A 130 5.74 -9.47 14.49
C LEU A 130 4.66 -8.54 15.05
N SER A 131 4.61 -7.28 14.61
CA SER A 131 3.70 -6.27 15.16
C SER A 131 2.73 -5.74 14.09
N SER A 132 1.53 -5.40 14.51
CA SER A 132 0.53 -4.69 13.69
C SER A 132 0.72 -3.17 13.65
N GLY A 133 1.90 -2.69 13.96
CA GLY A 133 2.28 -1.27 13.98
C GLY A 133 3.03 -0.89 15.24
N SER A 134 3.49 0.36 15.30
CA SER A 134 4.16 0.91 16.47
C SER A 134 3.15 1.30 17.57
N TRP A 135 3.65 1.57 18.77
CA TRP A 135 2.83 2.08 19.86
C TRP A 135 2.08 3.37 19.52
N SER A 136 2.68 4.24 18.73
CA SER A 136 2.11 5.55 18.38
C SER A 136 1.14 5.51 17.20
N ILE A 137 1.41 4.65 16.21
CA ILE A 137 0.61 4.58 14.98
C ILE A 137 0.41 3.11 14.60
N SER A 138 -0.85 2.70 14.56
CA SER A 138 -1.22 1.36 14.11
C SER A 138 -0.95 1.20 12.61
N GLY A 139 -0.42 0.05 12.19
CA GLY A 139 -0.31 -0.34 10.79
C GLY A 139 -1.66 -0.49 10.09
N THR A 140 -2.75 -0.44 10.85
CA THR A 140 -4.14 -0.48 10.34
C THR A 140 -4.71 0.92 10.06
N SER A 141 -4.02 2.00 10.45
CA SER A 141 -4.43 3.37 10.17
C SER A 141 -3.77 3.92 8.91
N LEU A 142 -4.47 4.82 8.21
CA LEU A 142 -3.88 5.59 7.11
C LEU A 142 -2.71 6.43 7.62
N GLY A 143 -1.67 6.55 6.81
CA GLY A 143 -0.54 7.44 7.09
C GLY A 143 -1.00 8.88 7.30
N ILE A 144 -0.28 9.60 8.13
CA ILE A 144 -0.53 11.01 8.40
C ILE A 144 0.16 11.85 7.31
N PRO A 145 -0.52 12.84 6.71
CA PRO A 145 0.16 13.81 5.84
C PRO A 145 1.19 14.59 6.64
N GLU A 146 2.43 14.59 6.17
CA GLU A 146 3.55 15.26 6.85
C GLU A 146 4.45 15.99 5.86
N VAL A 147 5.20 16.97 6.37
CA VAL A 147 6.31 17.59 5.67
C VAL A 147 7.56 17.32 6.49
N GLU A 148 8.53 16.66 5.89
CA GLU A 148 9.76 16.23 6.53
C GLU A 148 10.96 16.85 5.80
N LEU A 149 11.84 17.48 6.57
CA LEU A 149 13.16 17.89 6.09
C LEU A 149 14.19 17.02 6.78
N SER A 150 14.97 16.30 6.02
CA SER A 150 15.97 15.38 6.54
C SER A 150 17.33 15.56 5.87
N VAL A 151 18.37 15.12 6.56
CA VAL A 151 19.73 14.98 6.02
C VAL A 151 19.98 13.48 5.88
N ARG A 152 20.27 13.05 4.67
CA ARG A 152 20.33 11.64 4.33
C ARG A 152 21.60 10.95 4.81
N ASP A 153 22.73 11.65 4.76
CA ASP A 153 24.03 11.09 5.06
C ASP A 153 24.62 11.81 6.28
N PHE A 154 24.75 11.08 7.38
CA PHE A 154 25.56 11.49 8.52
C PHE A 154 26.95 10.86 8.34
N TRP A 155 27.97 11.69 8.41
CA TRP A 155 29.38 11.26 8.46
C TRP A 155 29.77 10.89 9.87
#